data_714cdc8f4182de32c513011795c20711
#
_entry.id   714cdc8f4182de32c513011795c20711
#
_cell.length_a   1.000
_cell.length_b   1.000
_cell.length_c   1.000
_cell.angle_alpha   90.00
_cell.angle_beta   90.00
_cell.angle_gamma   90.00
#
_symmetry.space_group_name_H-M   'P 1'
#
loop_
_entity.id
_entity.type
_entity.pdbx_description
1 polymer ?
#
loop_
_entity_poly.entity_id
_entity_poly.type
_entity_poly.pdbx_seq_one_letter_code
_entity_poly.pdbx_strand_id
1 'polypeptide(L)'
;MLLVYLTQNSIIFLFMKKVVLGLSVLALALTSCGTKQKIADLEAKNKAVQDLLNTCTIELNSALAEKKVLSDQVHDLKKNTSDLISNVGNLTMLSSKGADNLEKSLESLKEKDLKITRLQDALTKKDSVTLALVKSVKKEVGFDDPDIEVNVEKGVVYISIADKLLFKSASYQVNDKAKAVLAKVAKIAKSKPDFELMVEGHTDNVPIKNTMFEDNWDLSVKRATSIVRVLQKDLGLDPKQLVASGRGEYVPLVDNDSAENKARNRRTRIILMPKIDQFYDMIEKEMKEMKK
;
A
#
# COMPACT_ATOMS: atom_id res chain seq x y z
N MET A 1 -20.51 36.43 66.82
CA MET A 1 -20.59 36.34 65.33
C MET A 1 -19.19 36.19 64.66
N LEU A 2 -18.14 36.76 65.22
CA LEU A 2 -16.78 36.71 64.61
C LEU A 2 -16.08 35.33 64.68
N LEU A 3 -16.37 34.54 65.75
CA LEU A 3 -15.72 33.24 65.94
C LEU A 3 -16.20 32.18 64.95
N VAL A 4 -17.44 32.26 64.51
CA VAL A 4 -18.01 31.28 63.53
C VAL A 4 -17.46 31.49 62.12
N TYR A 5 -17.10 32.76 61.79
CA TYR A 5 -16.52 33.09 60.50
C TYR A 5 -15.05 32.61 60.35
N LEU A 6 -14.28 32.60 61.43
CA LEU A 6 -12.90 32.16 61.42
C LEU A 6 -12.77 30.64 61.35
N THR A 7 -13.68 29.90 62.00
CA THR A 7 -13.69 28.44 61.91
C THR A 7 -14.14 27.93 60.55
N GLN A 8 -15.08 28.62 59.90
CA GLN A 8 -15.60 28.26 58.58
C GLN A 8 -14.53 28.49 57.50
N ASN A 9 -13.76 29.58 57.58
CA ASN A 9 -12.66 29.84 56.66
C ASN A 9 -11.51 28.83 56.84
N SER A 10 -11.19 28.42 58.05
CA SER A 10 -10.14 27.42 58.31
C SER A 10 -10.51 26.03 57.78
N ILE A 11 -11.75 25.66 57.86
CA ILE A 11 -12.25 24.35 57.32
C ILE A 11 -12.20 24.38 55.79
N ILE A 12 -12.63 25.47 55.17
CA ILE A 12 -12.58 25.62 53.70
C ILE A 12 -11.13 25.58 53.21
N PHE A 13 -10.22 26.23 53.94
CA PHE A 13 -8.79 26.24 53.57
C PHE A 13 -8.13 24.88 53.73
N LEU A 14 -8.49 24.10 54.74
CA LEU A 14 -8.05 22.70 54.91
C LEU A 14 -8.62 21.77 53.80
N PHE A 15 -9.88 22.00 53.45
CA PHE A 15 -10.52 21.23 52.38
C PHE A 15 -9.91 21.53 51.04
N MET A 16 -9.63 22.80 50.72
CA MET A 16 -8.93 23.19 49.52
C MET A 16 -7.51 22.59 49.42
N LYS A 17 -6.73 22.61 50.52
CA LYS A 17 -5.42 21.94 50.54
C LYS A 17 -5.50 20.43 50.25
N LYS A 18 -6.48 19.75 50.82
CA LYS A 18 -6.65 18.30 50.54
C LYS A 18 -7.07 18.05 49.10
N VAL A 19 -7.92 18.91 48.52
CA VAL A 19 -8.33 18.83 47.12
C VAL A 19 -7.19 19.11 46.19
N VAL A 20 -6.37 20.14 46.47
CA VAL A 20 -5.16 20.45 45.65
C VAL A 20 -4.11 19.35 45.76
N LEU A 21 -3.92 18.74 46.94
CA LEU A 21 -3.01 17.61 47.13
C LEU A 21 -3.54 16.36 46.40
N GLY A 22 -4.84 16.11 46.45
CA GLY A 22 -5.48 15.02 45.68
C GLY A 22 -5.36 15.20 44.19
N LEU A 23 -5.57 16.40 43.69
CA LEU A 23 -5.41 16.73 42.29
C LEU A 23 -3.94 16.60 41.81
N SER A 24 -2.96 16.99 42.66
CA SER A 24 -1.53 16.85 42.30
C SER A 24 -1.11 15.39 42.25
N VAL A 25 -1.58 14.55 43.16
CA VAL A 25 -1.32 13.09 43.16
C VAL A 25 -2.00 12.44 41.97
N LEU A 26 -3.18 12.85 41.61
CA LEU A 26 -3.90 12.35 40.43
C LEU A 26 -3.19 12.77 39.13
N ALA A 27 -2.67 14.00 39.06
CA ALA A 27 -1.87 14.46 37.90
C ALA A 27 -0.56 13.68 37.75
N LEU A 28 0.13 13.35 38.84
CA LEU A 28 1.34 12.52 38.84
C LEU A 28 1.04 11.06 38.45
N ALA A 29 -0.09 10.51 38.86
CA ALA A 29 -0.51 9.18 38.46
C ALA A 29 -0.87 9.09 36.96
N LEU A 30 -1.44 10.14 36.40
CA LEU A 30 -1.78 10.22 34.97
C LEU A 30 -0.53 10.33 34.07
N THR A 31 0.51 11.06 34.54
CA THR A 31 1.78 11.14 33.79
C THR A 31 2.59 9.86 33.84
N SER A 32 2.54 9.12 34.96
CA SER A 32 3.20 7.80 35.07
C SER A 32 2.54 6.72 34.19
N CYS A 33 1.23 6.80 34.00
CA CYS A 33 0.52 5.86 33.15
C CYS A 33 0.82 6.09 31.66
N GLY A 34 1.00 7.35 31.24
CA GLY A 34 1.25 7.72 29.84
C GLY A 34 2.62 7.23 29.30
N THR A 35 3.63 7.15 30.17
CA THR A 35 4.95 6.63 29.75
C THR A 35 4.96 5.12 29.65
N LYS A 36 4.34 4.40 30.56
CA LYS A 36 4.20 2.94 30.46
C LYS A 36 3.37 2.53 29.23
N GLN A 37 2.34 3.28 28.94
CA GLN A 37 1.48 3.03 27.78
C GLN A 37 2.21 3.30 26.45
N LYS A 38 3.04 4.36 26.41
CA LYS A 38 3.91 4.62 25.24
C LYS A 38 4.98 3.56 25.02
N ILE A 39 5.57 3.02 26.09
CA ILE A 39 6.53 1.93 26.01
C ILE A 39 5.85 0.65 25.49
N ALA A 40 4.70 0.29 26.05
CA ALA A 40 3.95 -0.86 25.59
C ALA A 40 3.47 -0.72 24.12
N ASP A 41 3.10 0.49 23.69
CA ASP A 41 2.73 0.78 22.30
C ASP A 41 3.94 0.70 21.34
N LEU A 42 5.11 1.16 21.79
CA LEU A 42 6.35 1.01 21.05
C LEU A 42 6.80 -0.47 20.96
N GLU A 43 6.65 -1.22 22.04
CA GLU A 43 6.95 -2.67 22.05
C GLU A 43 5.97 -3.42 21.14
N ALA A 44 4.69 -3.07 21.17
CA ALA A 44 3.70 -3.65 20.27
C ALA A 44 4.00 -3.33 18.79
N LYS A 45 4.39 -2.07 18.50
CA LYS A 45 4.81 -1.66 17.14
C LYS A 45 6.10 -2.37 16.71
N ASN A 46 7.07 -2.49 17.60
CA ASN A 46 8.32 -3.23 17.32
C ASN A 46 8.02 -4.70 17.02
N LYS A 47 7.11 -5.30 17.79
CA LYS A 47 6.66 -6.67 17.56
C LYS A 47 5.94 -6.79 16.22
N ALA A 48 5.03 -5.87 15.91
CA ALA A 48 4.33 -5.87 14.62
C ALA A 48 5.28 -5.69 13.43
N VAL A 49 6.29 -4.84 13.55
CA VAL A 49 7.34 -4.68 12.53
C VAL A 49 8.19 -5.95 12.39
N GLN A 50 8.53 -6.60 13.51
CA GLN A 50 9.24 -7.89 13.49
C GLN A 50 8.38 -8.99 12.84
N ASP A 51 7.11 -9.07 13.17
CA ASP A 51 6.18 -10.03 12.58
C ASP A 51 6.02 -9.78 11.07
N LEU A 52 5.92 -8.51 10.66
CA LEU A 52 5.88 -8.12 9.25
C LEU A 52 7.19 -8.46 8.54
N LEU A 53 8.34 -8.19 9.18
CA LEU A 53 9.65 -8.55 8.64
C LEU A 53 9.79 -10.06 8.47
N ASN A 54 9.33 -10.84 9.46
CA ASN A 54 9.32 -12.30 9.40
C ASN A 54 8.40 -12.79 8.26
N THR A 55 7.21 -12.22 8.14
CA THR A 55 6.28 -12.56 7.06
C THR A 55 6.89 -12.24 5.70
N CYS A 56 7.43 -11.04 5.53
CA CYS A 56 8.11 -10.64 4.29
C CYS A 56 9.33 -11.54 3.98
N THR A 57 10.07 -11.96 5.02
CA THR A 57 11.20 -12.88 4.84
C THR A 57 10.72 -14.28 4.44
N ILE A 58 9.62 -14.75 5.01
CA ILE A 58 8.99 -16.03 4.63
C ILE A 58 8.48 -15.96 3.17
N GLU A 59 7.79 -14.88 2.81
CA GLU A 59 7.30 -14.68 1.44
C GLU A 59 8.46 -14.55 0.44
N LEU A 60 9.53 -13.83 0.80
CA LEU A 60 10.72 -13.72 -0.03
C LEU A 60 11.41 -15.08 -0.22
N ASN A 61 11.55 -15.86 0.87
CA ASN A 61 12.14 -17.20 0.79
C ASN A 61 11.25 -18.14 -0.02
N SER A 62 9.93 -18.04 0.13
CA SER A 62 8.97 -18.80 -0.69
C SER A 62 9.09 -18.42 -2.17
N ALA A 63 9.10 -17.11 -2.48
CA ALA A 63 9.28 -16.63 -3.85
C ALA A 63 10.66 -17.00 -4.44
N LEU A 64 11.71 -17.00 -3.62
CA LEU A 64 13.05 -17.47 -4.03
C LEU A 64 13.06 -18.98 -4.28
N ALA A 65 12.37 -19.76 -3.45
CA ALA A 65 12.21 -21.19 -3.64
C ALA A 65 11.42 -21.51 -4.93
N GLU A 66 10.30 -20.81 -5.15
CA GLU A 66 9.53 -20.93 -6.39
C GLU A 66 10.34 -20.56 -7.63
N LYS A 67 11.09 -19.45 -7.57
CA LYS A 67 12.00 -19.04 -8.63
C LYS A 67 13.05 -20.09 -8.93
N LYS A 68 13.58 -20.74 -7.89
CA LYS A 68 14.55 -21.84 -8.05
C LYS A 68 13.92 -23.03 -8.72
N VAL A 69 12.75 -23.47 -8.24
CA VAL A 69 11.99 -24.60 -8.84
C VAL A 69 11.67 -24.32 -10.30
N LEU A 70 11.23 -23.10 -10.62
CA LEU A 70 10.93 -22.71 -12.00
C LEU A 70 12.20 -22.68 -12.88
N SER A 71 13.32 -22.22 -12.32
CA SER A 71 14.63 -22.25 -12.99
C SER A 71 15.09 -23.69 -13.28
N ASP A 72 14.92 -24.58 -12.31
CA ASP A 72 15.27 -25.99 -12.44
C ASP A 72 14.35 -26.68 -13.48
N GLN A 73 13.05 -26.39 -13.47
CA GLN A 73 12.12 -26.87 -14.49
C GLN A 73 12.48 -26.38 -15.90
N VAL A 74 12.91 -25.11 -16.04
CA VAL A 74 13.40 -24.57 -17.32
C VAL A 74 14.71 -25.24 -17.74
N HIS A 75 15.58 -25.54 -16.79
CA HIS A 75 16.82 -26.29 -17.07
C HIS A 75 16.52 -27.71 -17.51
N ASP A 76 15.64 -28.42 -16.83
CA ASP A 76 15.22 -29.79 -17.17
C ASP A 76 14.47 -29.84 -18.51
N LEU A 77 13.59 -28.83 -18.77
CA LEU A 77 12.93 -28.71 -20.08
C LEU A 77 13.94 -28.47 -21.22
N LYS A 78 14.96 -27.63 -20.98
CA LYS A 78 16.04 -27.40 -21.97
C LYS A 78 16.87 -28.65 -22.21
N LYS A 79 17.15 -29.41 -21.15
CA LYS A 79 17.87 -30.69 -21.25
C LYS A 79 17.06 -31.72 -22.01
N ASN A 80 15.78 -31.90 -21.62
CA ASN A 80 14.87 -32.83 -22.31
C ASN A 80 14.70 -32.48 -23.81
N THR A 81 14.64 -31.16 -24.11
CA THR A 81 14.59 -30.70 -25.50
C THR A 81 15.88 -31.05 -26.27
N SER A 82 17.05 -30.88 -25.61
CA SER A 82 18.34 -31.26 -26.20
C SER A 82 18.44 -32.77 -26.46
N ASP A 83 17.98 -33.56 -25.49
CA ASP A 83 17.97 -35.04 -25.59
C ASP A 83 16.99 -35.51 -26.68
N LEU A 84 15.82 -34.85 -26.79
CA LEU A 84 14.86 -35.10 -27.88
C LEU A 84 15.48 -34.78 -29.26
N ILE A 85 16.19 -33.63 -29.36
CA ILE A 85 16.88 -33.26 -30.61
C ILE A 85 17.98 -34.27 -30.96
N SER A 86 18.72 -34.77 -29.96
CA SER A 86 19.75 -35.80 -30.16
C SER A 86 19.15 -37.14 -30.61
N ASN A 87 18.09 -37.59 -29.96
CA ASN A 87 17.40 -38.83 -30.31
C ASN A 87 16.72 -38.78 -31.69
N VAL A 88 16.21 -37.60 -32.03
CA VAL A 88 15.58 -37.41 -33.34
C VAL A 88 16.63 -37.30 -34.45
N GLY A 89 17.82 -36.72 -34.15
CA GLY A 89 18.95 -36.81 -35.08
C GLY A 89 19.26 -38.25 -35.52
N ASN A 90 19.06 -39.21 -34.61
CA ASN A 90 19.21 -40.62 -34.89
C ASN A 90 18.00 -41.24 -35.64
N LEU A 91 16.81 -40.63 -35.48
CA LEU A 91 15.59 -41.08 -36.21
C LEU A 91 15.44 -40.45 -37.59
N THR A 92 16.12 -39.32 -37.88
CA THR A 92 16.09 -38.65 -39.19
C THR A 92 16.74 -39.45 -40.29
N MET A 93 17.49 -40.45 -39.97
CA MET A 93 17.98 -41.41 -40.95
C MET A 93 16.87 -42.31 -41.56
N LEU A 94 15.68 -42.30 -40.98
CA LEU A 94 14.61 -43.27 -41.30
C LEU A 94 13.40 -42.73 -42.05
N SER A 95 13.17 -41.44 -42.18
CA SER A 95 11.99 -40.95 -42.92
C SER A 95 12.04 -39.46 -43.25
N SER A 96 12.01 -39.07 -44.52
CA SER A 96 11.90 -37.68 -44.98
C SER A 96 10.67 -36.95 -44.51
N LYS A 97 9.57 -37.66 -44.22
CA LYS A 97 8.36 -37.08 -43.62
C LYS A 97 8.52 -36.77 -42.17
N GLY A 98 9.39 -37.43 -41.44
CA GLY A 98 9.72 -37.15 -40.05
C GLY A 98 10.53 -35.85 -39.89
N ALA A 99 11.41 -35.57 -40.89
CA ALA A 99 12.24 -34.34 -40.85
C ALA A 99 11.41 -33.05 -40.96
N ASP A 100 10.43 -33.00 -41.89
CA ASP A 100 9.56 -31.82 -42.05
C ASP A 100 8.67 -31.53 -40.80
N ASN A 101 8.17 -32.61 -40.18
CA ASN A 101 7.38 -32.45 -38.94
C ASN A 101 8.26 -32.02 -37.74
N LEU A 102 9.51 -32.44 -37.76
CA LEU A 102 10.47 -32.07 -36.74
C LEU A 102 10.91 -30.62 -36.87
N GLU A 103 11.22 -30.17 -38.09
CA GLU A 103 11.59 -28.78 -38.35
C GLU A 103 10.51 -27.81 -37.89
N LYS A 104 9.22 -28.12 -38.19
CA LYS A 104 8.06 -27.39 -37.67
C LYS A 104 7.94 -27.43 -36.16
N SER A 105 8.26 -28.55 -35.53
CA SER A 105 8.22 -28.69 -34.07
C SER A 105 9.35 -27.91 -33.41
N LEU A 106 10.55 -27.89 -33.99
CA LEU A 106 11.71 -27.11 -33.55
C LEU A 106 11.46 -25.61 -33.67
N GLU A 107 10.85 -25.17 -34.77
CA GLU A 107 10.48 -23.78 -34.99
C GLU A 107 9.44 -23.31 -33.93
N SER A 108 8.43 -24.16 -33.69
CA SER A 108 7.43 -23.93 -32.62
C SER A 108 8.05 -23.89 -31.22
N LEU A 109 9.04 -24.76 -30.94
CA LEU A 109 9.76 -24.76 -29.66
C LEU A 109 10.65 -23.51 -29.50
N LYS A 110 11.36 -23.08 -30.54
CA LYS A 110 12.13 -21.82 -30.54
C LYS A 110 11.23 -20.63 -30.31
N GLU A 111 10.07 -20.59 -30.96
CA GLU A 111 9.08 -19.52 -30.76
C GLU A 111 8.59 -19.47 -29.30
N LYS A 112 8.30 -20.64 -28.72
CA LYS A 112 7.86 -20.76 -27.33
C LYS A 112 8.96 -20.36 -26.33
N ASP A 113 10.20 -20.78 -26.58
CA ASP A 113 11.35 -20.43 -25.72
C ASP A 113 11.61 -18.91 -25.74
N LEU A 114 11.56 -18.33 -26.95
CA LEU A 114 11.66 -16.87 -27.11
C LEU A 114 10.53 -16.15 -26.38
N LYS A 115 9.30 -16.68 -26.44
CA LYS A 115 8.14 -16.12 -25.75
C LYS A 115 8.28 -16.19 -24.24
N ILE A 116 8.78 -17.32 -23.72
CA ILE A 116 9.05 -17.50 -22.28
C ILE A 116 10.13 -16.53 -21.82
N THR A 117 11.25 -16.39 -22.53
CA THR A 117 12.32 -15.47 -22.20
C THR A 117 11.84 -14.03 -22.16
N ARG A 118 11.07 -13.61 -23.16
CA ARG A 118 10.49 -12.25 -23.21
C ARG A 118 9.51 -11.98 -22.08
N LEU A 119 8.69 -12.97 -21.70
CA LEU A 119 7.78 -12.86 -20.55
C LEU A 119 8.55 -12.75 -19.23
N GLN A 120 9.65 -13.50 -19.09
CA GLN A 120 10.53 -13.42 -17.93
C GLN A 120 11.21 -12.05 -17.84
N ASP A 121 11.70 -11.52 -18.95
CA ASP A 121 12.31 -10.17 -19.00
C ASP A 121 11.29 -9.09 -18.65
N ALA A 122 10.06 -9.20 -19.16
CA ALA A 122 8.99 -8.27 -18.84
C ALA A 122 8.60 -8.31 -17.34
N LEU A 123 8.53 -9.50 -16.74
CA LEU A 123 8.28 -9.68 -15.30
C LEU A 123 9.42 -9.09 -14.45
N THR A 124 10.67 -9.40 -14.80
CA THR A 124 11.86 -8.87 -14.10
C THR A 124 11.92 -7.35 -14.18
N LYS A 125 11.62 -6.78 -15.35
CA LYS A 125 11.55 -5.33 -15.54
C LYS A 125 10.44 -4.70 -14.69
N LYS A 126 9.25 -5.31 -14.65
CA LYS A 126 8.13 -4.88 -13.80
C LYS A 126 8.52 -4.88 -12.32
N ASP A 127 9.14 -5.97 -11.85
CA ASP A 127 9.55 -6.10 -10.44
C ASP A 127 10.63 -5.10 -10.07
N SER A 128 11.59 -4.86 -10.96
CA SER A 128 12.65 -3.84 -10.78
C SER A 128 12.07 -2.42 -10.69
N VAL A 129 11.12 -2.08 -11.56
CA VAL A 129 10.43 -0.78 -11.54
C VAL A 129 9.65 -0.61 -10.25
N THR A 130 8.94 -1.64 -9.81
CA THR A 130 8.17 -1.64 -8.56
C THR A 130 9.10 -1.46 -7.35
N LEU A 131 10.22 -2.18 -7.29
CA LEU A 131 11.19 -2.05 -6.21
C LEU A 131 11.83 -0.65 -6.16
N ALA A 132 12.16 -0.08 -7.30
CA ALA A 132 12.66 1.29 -7.39
C ALA A 132 11.62 2.32 -6.91
N LEU A 133 10.35 2.11 -7.27
CA LEU A 133 9.24 2.94 -6.79
C LEU A 133 9.10 2.86 -5.27
N VAL A 134 9.10 1.65 -4.72
CA VAL A 134 9.03 1.41 -3.26
C VAL A 134 10.14 2.13 -2.52
N LYS A 135 11.39 2.00 -3.00
CA LYS A 135 12.54 2.69 -2.42
C LYS A 135 12.36 4.22 -2.47
N SER A 136 11.84 4.74 -3.57
CA SER A 136 11.56 6.18 -3.72
C SER A 136 10.47 6.64 -2.76
N VAL A 137 9.37 5.90 -2.66
CA VAL A 137 8.25 6.21 -1.75
C VAL A 137 8.75 6.20 -0.31
N LYS A 138 9.43 5.15 0.10
CA LYS A 138 9.97 5.01 1.44
C LYS A 138 10.92 6.14 1.81
N LYS A 139 11.78 6.55 0.89
CA LYS A 139 12.74 7.65 1.09
C LYS A 139 12.07 9.01 1.24
N GLU A 140 11.03 9.30 0.44
CA GLU A 140 10.39 10.62 0.40
C GLU A 140 9.30 10.78 1.48
N VAL A 141 8.52 9.74 1.74
CA VAL A 141 7.41 9.81 2.73
C VAL A 141 7.94 9.76 4.15
N GLY A 142 9.03 9.03 4.39
CA GLY A 142 9.59 8.78 5.73
C GLY A 142 8.91 7.59 6.41
N PHE A 143 9.66 6.88 7.28
CA PHE A 143 9.19 5.66 7.95
C PHE A 143 8.58 5.91 9.34
N ASP A 144 8.69 7.13 9.87
CA ASP A 144 8.50 7.39 11.29
C ASP A 144 7.13 7.99 11.65
N ASP A 145 6.22 8.12 10.67
CA ASP A 145 4.88 8.62 10.97
C ASP A 145 3.92 7.44 11.22
N PRO A 146 3.42 7.26 12.45
CA PRO A 146 2.51 6.15 12.79
C PRO A 146 1.17 6.20 12.06
N ASP A 147 0.85 7.34 11.45
CA ASP A 147 -0.40 7.56 10.72
C ASP A 147 -0.25 7.37 9.21
N ILE A 148 0.94 6.98 8.74
CA ILE A 148 1.23 6.70 7.32
C ILE A 148 1.84 5.31 7.19
N GLU A 149 1.16 4.44 6.46
CA GLU A 149 1.63 3.08 6.16
C GLU A 149 1.89 2.93 4.66
N VAL A 150 3.04 2.38 4.30
CA VAL A 150 3.39 2.08 2.90
C VAL A 150 3.48 0.58 2.73
N ASN A 151 2.60 0.02 1.92
CA ASN A 151 2.54 -1.40 1.59
C ASN A 151 2.66 -1.63 0.09
N VAL A 152 3.09 -2.84 -0.31
CA VAL A 152 3.23 -3.23 -1.72
C VAL A 152 2.57 -4.58 -1.91
N GLU A 153 1.57 -4.61 -2.77
CA GLU A 153 0.84 -5.82 -3.11
C GLU A 153 0.78 -5.97 -4.63
N LYS A 154 1.22 -7.11 -5.15
CA LYS A 154 1.14 -7.46 -6.59
C LYS A 154 1.71 -6.39 -7.54
N GLY A 155 2.77 -5.71 -7.12
CA GLY A 155 3.41 -4.67 -7.93
C GLY A 155 2.72 -3.30 -7.89
N VAL A 156 1.74 -3.12 -7.01
CA VAL A 156 1.05 -1.86 -6.75
C VAL A 156 1.50 -1.32 -5.41
N VAL A 157 1.80 -0.03 -5.34
CA VAL A 157 2.21 0.62 -4.08
C VAL A 157 1.02 1.32 -3.46
N TYR A 158 0.75 0.98 -2.21
CA TYR A 158 -0.32 1.55 -1.39
C TYR A 158 0.28 2.43 -0.32
N ILE A 159 -0.15 3.67 -0.25
CA ILE A 159 0.18 4.61 0.82
C ILE A 159 -1.12 4.86 1.57
N SER A 160 -1.27 4.27 2.76
CA SER A 160 -2.42 4.47 3.62
C SER A 160 -2.16 5.62 4.59
N ILE A 161 -3.05 6.59 4.62
CA ILE A 161 -2.95 7.78 5.46
C ILE A 161 -4.18 7.83 6.35
N ALA A 162 -3.96 7.92 7.66
CA ALA A 162 -5.05 8.03 8.62
C ALA A 162 -5.86 9.31 8.39
N ASP A 163 -7.18 9.19 8.47
CA ASP A 163 -8.14 10.26 8.19
C ASP A 163 -7.89 11.53 9.03
N LYS A 164 -7.50 11.36 10.28
CA LYS A 164 -7.18 12.46 11.22
C LYS A 164 -6.04 13.37 10.75
N LEU A 165 -5.12 12.87 9.90
CA LEU A 165 -4.07 13.67 9.29
C LEU A 165 -4.59 14.51 8.12
N LEU A 166 -5.59 14.00 7.41
CA LEU A 166 -6.07 14.58 6.16
C LEU A 166 -7.22 15.57 6.37
N PHE A 167 -8.14 15.24 7.27
CA PHE A 167 -9.40 15.96 7.43
C PHE A 167 -9.73 16.27 8.88
N LYS A 168 -10.57 17.27 9.08
CA LYS A 168 -11.28 17.44 10.34
C LYS A 168 -12.44 16.44 10.43
N SER A 169 -12.87 16.12 11.65
CA SER A 169 -14.01 15.20 11.86
C SER A 169 -15.23 15.61 11.04
N ALA A 170 -15.87 14.63 10.40
CA ALA A 170 -17.04 14.82 9.52
C ALA A 170 -16.85 15.84 8.40
N SER A 171 -15.60 16.13 8.00
CA SER A 171 -15.25 17.05 6.94
C SER A 171 -14.59 16.33 5.75
N TYR A 172 -14.67 16.94 4.58
CA TYR A 172 -13.92 16.57 3.39
C TYR A 172 -12.87 17.63 3.01
N GLN A 173 -12.75 18.68 3.80
CA GLN A 173 -11.75 19.74 3.56
C GLN A 173 -10.39 19.28 4.04
N VAL A 174 -9.43 19.29 3.12
CA VAL A 174 -8.05 18.90 3.38
C VAL A 174 -7.39 19.95 4.28
N ASN A 175 -6.78 19.49 5.38
CA ASN A 175 -6.09 20.37 6.30
C ASN A 175 -4.65 20.72 5.82
N ASP A 176 -4.05 21.76 6.39
CA ASP A 176 -2.72 22.21 5.93
C ASP A 176 -1.60 21.20 6.24
N LYS A 177 -1.73 20.42 7.31
CA LYS A 177 -0.76 19.35 7.64
C LYS A 177 -0.75 18.26 6.57
N ALA A 178 -1.93 17.94 6.03
CA ALA A 178 -2.08 17.00 4.94
C ALA A 178 -1.35 17.44 3.67
N LYS A 179 -1.31 18.75 3.38
CA LYS A 179 -0.63 19.28 2.19
C LYS A 179 0.86 18.93 2.17
N ALA A 180 1.53 18.90 3.33
CA ALA A 180 2.94 18.50 3.40
C ALA A 180 3.16 17.02 3.02
N VAL A 181 2.27 16.13 3.47
CA VAL A 181 2.30 14.70 3.11
C VAL A 181 1.97 14.52 1.63
N LEU A 182 0.91 15.19 1.17
CA LEU A 182 0.49 15.13 -0.24
C LEU A 182 1.56 15.70 -1.19
N ALA A 183 2.34 16.70 -0.77
CA ALA A 183 3.44 17.24 -1.55
C ALA A 183 4.55 16.19 -1.78
N LYS A 184 4.86 15.37 -0.77
CA LYS A 184 5.80 14.25 -0.93
C LYS A 184 5.30 13.22 -1.95
N VAL A 185 4.02 12.85 -1.85
CA VAL A 185 3.38 11.94 -2.81
C VAL A 185 3.39 12.53 -4.22
N ALA A 186 3.05 13.81 -4.34
CA ALA A 186 3.06 14.52 -5.63
C ALA A 186 4.46 14.55 -6.27
N LYS A 187 5.51 14.74 -5.47
CA LYS A 187 6.89 14.69 -5.96
C LYS A 187 7.24 13.33 -6.57
N ILE A 188 6.80 12.24 -5.92
CA ILE A 188 6.99 10.88 -6.42
C ILE A 188 6.21 10.68 -7.72
N ALA A 189 4.93 11.05 -7.74
CA ALA A 189 4.08 10.88 -8.93
C ALA A 189 4.62 11.66 -10.13
N LYS A 190 5.11 12.89 -9.93
CA LYS A 190 5.75 13.69 -11.00
C LYS A 190 7.00 13.03 -11.57
N SER A 191 7.76 12.30 -10.75
CA SER A 191 8.95 11.58 -11.21
C SER A 191 8.62 10.30 -11.98
N LYS A 192 7.34 9.90 -12.02
CA LYS A 192 6.85 8.66 -12.62
C LYS A 192 5.58 8.90 -13.48
N PRO A 193 5.71 9.55 -14.64
CA PRO A 193 4.56 9.90 -15.49
C PRO A 193 3.81 8.67 -16.03
N ASP A 194 4.46 7.50 -16.01
CA ASP A 194 3.93 6.22 -16.46
C ASP A 194 3.02 5.52 -15.43
N PHE A 195 2.80 6.17 -14.29
CA PHE A 195 1.91 5.65 -13.25
C PHE A 195 0.63 6.49 -13.15
N GLU A 196 -0.47 5.81 -12.86
CA GLU A 196 -1.69 6.43 -12.38
C GLU A 196 -1.69 6.49 -10.86
N LEU A 197 -2.27 7.54 -10.32
CA LEU A 197 -2.44 7.76 -8.90
C LEU A 197 -3.93 7.76 -8.58
N MET A 198 -4.40 6.67 -7.99
CA MET A 198 -5.76 6.57 -7.49
C MET A 198 -5.80 6.96 -6.02
N VAL A 199 -6.69 7.87 -5.70
CA VAL A 199 -7.03 8.24 -4.31
C VAL A 199 -8.30 7.52 -3.93
N GLU A 200 -8.22 6.62 -2.96
CA GLU A 200 -9.32 5.78 -2.51
C GLU A 200 -9.69 6.12 -1.06
N GLY A 201 -10.89 6.63 -0.84
CA GLY A 201 -11.43 6.95 0.47
C GLY A 201 -12.14 5.77 1.14
N HIS A 202 -11.93 5.59 2.44
CA HIS A 202 -12.61 4.59 3.28
C HIS A 202 -13.19 5.25 4.52
N THR A 203 -14.31 4.75 4.98
CA THR A 203 -14.96 5.15 6.24
C THR A 203 -14.99 3.97 7.21
N ASP A 204 -15.39 4.22 8.44
CA ASP A 204 -15.90 3.21 9.34
C ASP A 204 -17.39 2.94 9.04
N ASN A 205 -18.01 2.07 9.83
CA ASN A 205 -19.42 1.71 9.70
C ASN A 205 -20.39 2.66 10.43
N VAL A 206 -19.93 3.82 10.91
CA VAL A 206 -20.81 4.82 11.50
C VAL A 206 -21.55 5.53 10.38
N PRO A 207 -22.90 5.44 10.34
CA PRO A 207 -23.67 6.10 9.29
C PRO A 207 -23.48 7.62 9.33
N ILE A 208 -23.32 8.22 8.16
CA ILE A 208 -23.35 9.67 7.99
C ILE A 208 -24.52 10.04 7.09
N LYS A 209 -25.31 11.01 7.53
CA LYS A 209 -26.37 11.60 6.71
C LYS A 209 -26.53 13.07 7.07
N ASN A 210 -26.38 13.93 6.12
CA ASN A 210 -26.60 15.37 6.26
C ASN A 210 -26.95 15.99 4.89
N THR A 211 -27.01 17.31 4.80
CA THR A 211 -27.32 18.03 3.55
C THR A 211 -26.27 17.84 2.44
N MET A 212 -25.06 17.38 2.77
CA MET A 212 -23.94 17.22 1.84
C MET A 212 -23.64 15.76 1.48
N PHE A 213 -24.05 14.81 2.33
CA PHE A 213 -23.78 13.38 2.19
C PHE A 213 -25.06 12.59 2.47
N GLU A 214 -25.39 11.71 1.56
CA GLU A 214 -26.48 10.76 1.76
C GLU A 214 -26.01 9.58 2.62
N ASP A 215 -24.79 9.11 2.40
CA ASP A 215 -24.20 7.96 3.09
C ASP A 215 -22.65 8.01 3.11
N ASN A 216 -22.04 6.90 3.52
CA ASN A 216 -20.60 6.71 3.56
C ASN A 216 -19.95 6.61 2.17
N TRP A 217 -20.71 6.26 1.13
CA TRP A 217 -20.23 6.33 -0.25
C TRP A 217 -19.91 7.77 -0.64
N ASP A 218 -20.87 8.68 -0.43
CA ASP A 218 -20.70 10.10 -0.73
C ASP A 218 -19.51 10.71 0.02
N LEU A 219 -19.42 10.43 1.32
CA LEU A 219 -18.32 10.94 2.14
C LEU A 219 -16.96 10.47 1.62
N SER A 220 -16.82 9.17 1.35
CA SER A 220 -15.57 8.57 0.90
C SER A 220 -15.13 9.11 -0.47
N VAL A 221 -16.03 9.20 -1.43
CA VAL A 221 -15.76 9.79 -2.76
C VAL A 221 -15.44 11.27 -2.66
N LYS A 222 -16.18 12.02 -1.86
CA LYS A 222 -15.97 13.47 -1.69
C LYS A 222 -14.60 13.78 -1.09
N ARG A 223 -14.17 12.99 -0.12
CA ARG A 223 -12.83 13.06 0.49
C ARG A 223 -11.74 12.76 -0.53
N ALA A 224 -11.87 11.67 -1.26
CA ALA A 224 -10.94 11.32 -2.33
C ALA A 224 -10.84 12.44 -3.39
N THR A 225 -11.96 12.96 -3.83
CA THR A 225 -12.02 14.08 -4.80
C THR A 225 -11.36 15.34 -4.25
N SER A 226 -11.50 15.63 -2.96
CA SER A 226 -10.87 16.81 -2.35
C SER A 226 -9.33 16.69 -2.36
N ILE A 227 -8.80 15.51 -2.11
CA ILE A 227 -7.36 15.25 -2.21
C ILE A 227 -6.89 15.36 -3.66
N VAL A 228 -7.62 14.76 -4.60
CA VAL A 228 -7.31 14.87 -6.04
C VAL A 228 -7.24 16.34 -6.48
N ARG A 229 -8.15 17.19 -6.00
CA ARG A 229 -8.12 18.63 -6.29
C ARG A 229 -6.87 19.33 -5.74
N VAL A 230 -6.42 18.98 -4.54
CA VAL A 230 -5.17 19.49 -3.96
C VAL A 230 -3.98 19.03 -4.81
N LEU A 231 -3.92 17.74 -5.16
CA LEU A 231 -2.86 17.19 -6.01
C LEU A 231 -2.80 17.87 -7.37
N GLN A 232 -3.95 18.12 -7.99
CA GLN A 232 -4.06 18.78 -9.28
C GLN A 232 -3.75 20.27 -9.20
N LYS A 233 -4.51 21.02 -8.36
CA LYS A 233 -4.52 22.50 -8.40
C LYS A 233 -3.36 23.10 -7.61
N ASP A 234 -3.10 22.59 -6.40
CA ASP A 234 -2.11 23.16 -5.49
C ASP A 234 -0.72 22.55 -5.77
N LEU A 235 -0.67 21.26 -6.13
CA LEU A 235 0.58 20.55 -6.32
C LEU A 235 0.92 20.25 -7.78
N GLY A 236 0.06 20.62 -8.73
CA GLY A 236 0.34 20.62 -10.17
C GLY A 236 0.60 19.24 -10.76
N LEU A 237 -0.16 18.21 -10.35
CA LEU A 237 -0.17 16.92 -11.03
C LEU A 237 -1.07 16.97 -12.27
N ASP A 238 -0.68 16.20 -13.30
CA ASP A 238 -1.51 16.04 -14.50
C ASP A 238 -2.82 15.33 -14.12
N PRO A 239 -3.99 15.94 -14.40
CA PRO A 239 -5.29 15.31 -14.12
C PRO A 239 -5.49 13.97 -14.83
N LYS A 240 -4.79 13.71 -15.94
CA LYS A 240 -4.82 12.41 -16.64
C LYS A 240 -4.21 11.27 -15.83
N GLN A 241 -3.41 11.58 -14.81
CA GLN A 241 -2.82 10.60 -13.91
C GLN A 241 -3.66 10.38 -12.65
N LEU A 242 -4.74 11.13 -12.44
CA LEU A 242 -5.46 11.17 -11.18
C LEU A 242 -6.82 10.49 -11.28
N VAL A 243 -7.08 9.57 -10.37
CA VAL A 243 -8.37 8.90 -10.20
C VAL A 243 -8.86 9.12 -8.76
N ALA A 244 -10.12 9.52 -8.59
CA ALA A 244 -10.79 9.58 -7.30
C ALA A 244 -11.76 8.41 -7.16
N SER A 245 -11.68 7.66 -6.06
CA SER A 245 -12.51 6.51 -5.76
C SER A 245 -12.98 6.53 -4.31
N GLY A 246 -14.13 5.93 -4.03
CA GLY A 246 -14.63 5.72 -2.68
C GLY A 246 -15.02 4.27 -2.48
N ARG A 247 -14.84 3.75 -1.27
CA ARG A 247 -15.22 2.39 -0.85
C ARG A 247 -16.26 2.39 0.26
N GLY A 248 -16.61 3.58 0.78
CA GLY A 248 -17.49 3.65 1.94
C GLY A 248 -16.93 2.85 3.09
N GLU A 249 -17.78 2.10 3.77
CA GLU A 249 -17.48 1.21 4.89
C GLU A 249 -17.23 -0.25 4.49
N TYR A 250 -17.39 -0.58 3.20
CA TYR A 250 -17.52 -1.97 2.71
C TYR A 250 -16.20 -2.71 2.52
N VAL A 251 -15.07 -2.02 2.67
CA VAL A 251 -13.73 -2.64 2.63
C VAL A 251 -12.96 -2.24 3.89
N PRO A 252 -13.36 -2.72 5.07
CA PRO A 252 -12.70 -2.40 6.32
C PRO A 252 -11.29 -3.04 6.35
N LEU A 253 -10.36 -2.36 7.03
CA LEU A 253 -9.02 -2.90 7.28
C LEU A 253 -9.04 -3.89 8.46
N VAL A 254 -9.87 -3.59 9.45
CA VAL A 254 -10.11 -4.37 10.67
C VAL A 254 -11.59 -4.29 11.02
N ASP A 255 -12.06 -5.18 11.88
CA ASP A 255 -13.45 -5.16 12.34
C ASP A 255 -13.81 -3.83 13.02
N ASN A 256 -15.03 -3.35 12.81
CA ASN A 256 -15.53 -2.07 13.36
C ASN A 256 -16.04 -2.21 14.80
N ASP A 257 -15.34 -2.95 15.65
CA ASP A 257 -15.76 -3.36 17.00
C ASP A 257 -15.32 -2.37 18.10
N SER A 258 -14.29 -1.58 17.87
CA SER A 258 -13.74 -0.61 18.81
C SER A 258 -13.55 0.78 18.19
N ALA A 259 -13.38 1.80 19.01
CA ALA A 259 -13.11 3.16 18.56
C ALA A 259 -11.76 3.25 17.81
N GLU A 260 -10.76 2.50 18.27
CA GLU A 260 -9.45 2.38 17.68
C GLU A 260 -9.54 1.74 16.28
N ASN A 261 -10.27 0.64 16.15
CA ASN A 261 -10.44 -0.08 14.91
C ASN A 261 -11.23 0.76 13.89
N LYS A 262 -12.29 1.45 14.34
CA LYS A 262 -12.99 2.42 13.49
C LYS A 262 -12.06 3.53 13.02
N ALA A 263 -11.17 4.04 13.87
CA ALA A 263 -10.20 5.05 13.48
C ALA A 263 -9.19 4.53 12.42
N ARG A 264 -8.80 3.27 12.47
CA ARG A 264 -7.97 2.61 11.44
C ARG A 264 -8.72 2.40 10.14
N ASN A 265 -10.02 2.11 10.19
CA ASN A 265 -10.86 1.98 9.00
C ASN A 265 -11.06 3.33 8.30
N ARG A 266 -11.17 4.44 9.04
CA ARG A 266 -11.18 5.79 8.47
C ARG A 266 -9.80 6.17 7.96
N ARG A 267 -9.56 5.87 6.69
CA ARG A 267 -8.28 6.11 6.02
C ARG A 267 -8.49 6.55 4.58
N THR A 268 -7.46 7.12 4.03
CA THR A 268 -7.33 7.30 2.57
C THR A 268 -6.13 6.50 2.09
N ARG A 269 -6.33 5.72 1.05
CA ARG A 269 -5.26 5.00 0.35
C ARG A 269 -4.91 5.76 -0.91
N ILE A 270 -3.64 6.08 -1.08
CA ILE A 270 -3.10 6.58 -2.33
C ILE A 270 -2.39 5.40 -3.00
N ILE A 271 -2.86 5.03 -4.18
CA ILE A 271 -2.46 3.83 -4.88
C ILE A 271 -1.73 4.26 -6.15
N LEU A 272 -0.45 3.88 -6.25
CA LEU A 272 0.34 4.10 -7.46
C LEU A 272 0.31 2.82 -8.30
N MET A 273 -0.33 2.92 -9.45
CA MET A 273 -0.53 1.82 -10.39
C MET A 273 0.21 2.11 -11.69
N PRO A 274 0.96 1.17 -12.24
CA PRO A 274 1.49 1.31 -13.60
C PRO A 274 0.32 1.40 -14.60
N LYS A 275 0.44 2.25 -15.61
CA LYS A 275 -0.55 2.32 -16.70
C LYS A 275 -0.58 1.02 -17.47
N ILE A 276 -1.70 0.32 -17.40
CA ILE A 276 -1.89 -0.99 -18.01
C ILE A 276 -1.81 -0.90 -19.54
N ASP A 277 -2.25 0.21 -20.12
CA ASP A 277 -2.25 0.42 -21.58
C ASP A 277 -0.84 0.26 -22.19
N GLN A 278 0.19 0.80 -21.53
CA GLN A 278 1.58 0.64 -22.00
C GLN A 278 2.04 -0.82 -22.00
N PHE A 279 1.52 -1.61 -21.07
CA PHE A 279 1.83 -3.05 -21.02
C PHE A 279 1.14 -3.79 -22.18
N TYR A 280 -0.12 -3.46 -22.45
CA TYR A 280 -0.85 -4.02 -23.59
C TYR A 280 -0.25 -3.57 -24.93
N ASP A 281 0.12 -2.30 -25.08
CA ASP A 281 0.78 -1.78 -26.27
C ASP A 281 2.13 -2.49 -26.54
N MET A 282 2.89 -2.75 -25.48
CA MET A 282 4.14 -3.50 -25.58
C MET A 282 3.90 -4.95 -26.03
N ILE A 283 2.92 -5.63 -25.44
CA ILE A 283 2.55 -6.99 -25.84
C ILE A 283 2.01 -7.02 -27.26
N GLU A 284 1.15 -6.07 -27.63
CA GLU A 284 0.58 -6.00 -28.99
C GLU A 284 1.63 -5.71 -30.05
N LYS A 285 2.60 -4.85 -29.76
CA LYS A 285 3.74 -4.58 -30.62
C LYS A 285 4.60 -5.83 -30.82
N GLU A 286 4.93 -6.53 -29.75
CA GLU A 286 5.65 -7.79 -29.79
C GLU A 286 4.88 -8.87 -30.56
N MET A 287 3.56 -8.96 -30.39
CA MET A 287 2.71 -9.89 -31.12
C MET A 287 2.62 -9.55 -32.62
N LYS A 288 2.66 -8.27 -33.00
CA LYS A 288 2.68 -7.83 -34.40
C LYS A 288 4.03 -8.10 -35.07
N GLU A 289 5.12 -7.95 -34.33
CA GLU A 289 6.48 -8.29 -34.83
C GLU A 289 6.67 -9.80 -35.03
N MET A 290 6.00 -10.64 -34.24
CA MET A 290 6.02 -12.09 -34.39
C MET A 290 5.20 -12.62 -35.59
N LYS A 291 4.29 -11.81 -36.15
CA LYS A 291 3.48 -12.19 -37.33
C LYS A 291 4.11 -11.80 -38.66
N LYS A 292 5.24 -11.09 -38.63
CA LYS A 292 6.06 -10.76 -39.80
C LYS A 292 7.21 -11.76 -39.96
#